data_3a155fdb0e786741339c8b08b5ad65b2
#
_entry.id   3a155fdb0e786741339c8b08b5ad65b2
#
_cell.length_a   1.000
_cell.length_b   1.000
_cell.length_c   1.000
_cell.angle_alpha   90.00
_cell.angle_beta   90.00
_cell.angle_gamma   90.00
#
_symmetry.space_group_name_H-M   'P 1'
#
loop_
_entity.id
_entity.type
_entity.pdbx_description
1 polymer ?
#
loop_
_entity_poly.entity_id
_entity_poly.type
_entity_poly.pdbx_seq_one_letter_code
_entity_poly.pdbx_strand_id
1 'polypeptide(L)'
;DLNLVANEYPSAMQRQSGPPPFPLVRDAGKCIKCMRCVQICDKVQSLNVWDVSNTGSRTTVDVSMGREIKMSDCSLCGQCITHCPTGALQERDDVSRIFDIHGDLSNPDKITVVQIAPAVRAAWGEEFGLSRDFATDKRMVAALRRMGLTIFSTPLSAQI
;
A
#
# COMPACT_ATOMS: atom_id res chain seq x y z
N ASP A 1 4.72 40.96 -5.81
CA ASP A 1 4.71 39.80 -4.89
C ASP A 1 3.36 39.13 -4.94
N LEU A 2 3.23 38.10 -5.80
CA LEU A 2 2.08 37.20 -5.77
C LEU A 2 2.26 36.28 -4.59
N ASN A 3 1.66 36.61 -3.46
CA ASN A 3 1.46 35.67 -2.35
C ASN A 3 0.57 34.53 -2.87
N LEU A 4 1.21 33.52 -3.48
CA LEU A 4 0.56 32.24 -3.74
C LEU A 4 0.35 31.56 -2.38
N VAL A 5 -0.77 31.89 -1.74
CA VAL A 5 -1.26 31.12 -0.61
C VAL A 5 -1.44 29.70 -1.14
N ALA A 6 -0.60 28.78 -0.71
CA ALA A 6 -0.80 27.37 -0.95
C ALA A 6 -2.17 27.02 -0.35
N ASN A 7 -3.19 26.94 -1.21
CA ASN A 7 -4.49 26.47 -0.79
C ASN A 7 -4.32 25.00 -0.41
N GLU A 8 -4.08 24.76 0.85
CA GLU A 8 -4.19 23.43 1.45
C GLU A 8 -5.66 23.01 1.39
N TYR A 9 -6.07 22.45 0.26
CA TYR A 9 -7.30 21.67 0.24
C TYR A 9 -6.99 20.35 0.95
N PRO A 10 -7.66 20.05 2.07
CA PRO A 10 -7.59 18.74 2.64
C PRO A 10 -8.20 17.78 1.62
N SER A 11 -7.35 16.98 0.98
CA SER A 11 -7.87 15.84 0.23
C SER A 11 -8.58 14.93 1.23
N ALA A 12 -9.63 14.26 0.82
CA ALA A 12 -10.37 13.32 1.67
C ALA A 12 -9.49 12.19 2.26
N MET A 13 -8.23 12.11 1.84
CA MET A 13 -7.19 11.20 2.34
C MET A 13 -6.19 11.87 3.30
N GLN A 14 -6.29 13.19 3.56
CA GLN A 14 -5.36 13.89 4.45
C GLN A 14 -5.87 13.95 5.89
N ARG A 15 -5.03 13.44 6.78
CA ARG A 15 -5.02 13.62 8.24
C ARG A 15 -6.07 12.87 9.04
N GLN A 16 -5.87 11.60 9.11
CA GLN A 16 -6.17 10.91 10.37
C GLN A 16 -4.85 10.80 11.15
N SER A 17 -4.88 11.14 12.44
CA SER A 17 -3.76 10.92 13.36
C SER A 17 -3.60 9.40 13.51
N GLY A 18 -2.65 8.84 12.78
CA GLY A 18 -2.39 7.41 12.69
C GLY A 18 -2.15 6.96 11.24
N PRO A 19 -1.64 5.76 11.02
CA PRO A 19 -1.49 5.22 9.67
C PRO A 19 -2.87 5.14 9.03
N PRO A 20 -3.02 5.57 7.75
CA PRO A 20 -4.31 5.57 7.08
C PRO A 20 -4.88 4.15 7.07
N PRO A 21 -6.19 3.96 7.32
CA PRO A 21 -6.80 2.64 7.39
C PRO A 21 -6.79 1.91 6.05
N PHE A 22 -6.60 2.65 4.97
CA PHE A 22 -6.54 2.12 3.60
C PHE A 22 -5.08 1.92 3.16
N PRO A 23 -4.75 0.82 2.45
CA PRO A 23 -3.36 0.49 2.10
C PRO A 23 -2.75 1.39 1.01
N LEU A 24 -3.50 2.30 0.41
CA LEU A 24 -3.04 3.26 -0.56
C LEU A 24 -3.05 4.67 0.05
N VAL A 25 -1.92 5.38 -0.08
CA VAL A 25 -1.71 6.73 0.43
C VAL A 25 -1.58 7.70 -0.73
N ARG A 26 -2.13 8.89 -0.60
CA ARG A 26 -2.00 9.96 -1.57
C ARG A 26 -1.46 11.23 -0.93
N ASP A 27 -0.40 11.76 -1.51
CA ASP A 27 0.14 13.08 -1.23
C ASP A 27 -0.24 14.05 -2.36
N ALA A 28 -1.23 14.89 -2.11
CA ALA A 28 -1.71 15.86 -3.09
C ALA A 28 -0.65 16.92 -3.45
N GLY A 29 0.28 17.23 -2.52
CA GLY A 29 1.36 18.18 -2.73
C GLY A 29 2.38 17.74 -3.79
N LYS A 30 2.57 16.44 -3.98
CA LYS A 30 3.44 15.87 -5.01
C LYS A 30 2.76 15.70 -6.37
N CYS A 31 1.44 15.91 -6.45
CA CYS A 31 0.67 15.63 -7.65
C CYS A 31 0.87 16.71 -8.71
N ILE A 32 1.46 16.37 -9.85
CA ILE A 32 1.62 17.24 -11.02
C ILE A 32 0.43 17.22 -11.99
N LYS A 33 -0.67 16.58 -11.60
CA LYS A 33 -1.92 16.51 -12.39
C LYS A 33 -1.75 15.90 -13.79
N CYS A 34 -0.85 14.93 -13.94
CA CYS A 34 -0.54 14.29 -15.23
C CYS A 34 -1.62 13.30 -15.71
N MET A 35 -2.64 13.01 -14.92
CA MET A 35 -3.79 12.14 -15.20
C MET A 35 -3.46 10.67 -15.48
N ARG A 36 -2.21 10.21 -15.31
CA ARG A 36 -1.85 8.81 -15.56
C ARG A 36 -2.61 7.82 -14.68
N CYS A 37 -2.81 8.15 -13.40
CA CYS A 37 -3.59 7.32 -12.48
C CYS A 37 -5.06 7.24 -12.90
N VAL A 38 -5.65 8.33 -13.41
CA VAL A 38 -7.01 8.34 -13.96
C VAL A 38 -7.09 7.43 -15.18
N GLN A 39 -6.18 7.61 -16.15
CA GLN A 39 -6.17 6.85 -17.39
C GLN A 39 -5.99 5.33 -17.15
N ILE A 40 -5.02 4.95 -16.31
CA ILE A 40 -4.79 3.52 -16.05
C ILE A 40 -5.96 2.88 -15.31
N CYS A 41 -6.59 3.60 -14.39
CA CYS A 41 -7.72 3.11 -13.63
C CYS A 41 -8.98 3.00 -14.48
N ASP A 42 -9.25 3.98 -15.33
CA ASP A 42 -10.41 3.99 -16.23
C ASP A 42 -10.22 3.04 -17.43
N LYS A 43 -9.16 3.25 -18.24
CA LYS A 43 -9.02 2.57 -19.54
C LYS A 43 -8.51 1.14 -19.46
N VAL A 44 -7.70 0.82 -18.46
CA VAL A 44 -7.08 -0.52 -18.34
C VAL A 44 -7.76 -1.35 -17.27
N GLN A 45 -8.03 -0.76 -16.10
CA GLN A 45 -8.66 -1.47 -14.99
C GLN A 45 -10.20 -1.39 -15.02
N SER A 46 -10.77 -0.43 -15.77
CA SER A 46 -12.22 -0.20 -15.87
C SER A 46 -12.92 0.04 -14.52
N LEU A 47 -12.22 0.64 -13.55
CA LEU A 47 -12.71 0.84 -12.19
C LEU A 47 -13.12 2.29 -11.87
N ASN A 48 -12.66 3.28 -12.62
CA ASN A 48 -13.00 4.69 -12.46
C ASN A 48 -12.87 5.23 -11.01
N VAL A 49 -11.86 4.78 -10.28
CA VAL A 49 -11.63 5.20 -8.89
C VAL A 49 -11.13 6.64 -8.83
N TRP A 50 -10.22 7.02 -9.76
CA TRP A 50 -9.61 8.35 -9.82
C TRP A 50 -10.29 9.21 -10.87
N ASP A 51 -10.51 10.48 -10.53
CA ASP A 51 -11.10 11.45 -11.44
C ASP A 51 -10.51 12.85 -11.21
N VAL A 52 -10.81 13.76 -12.12
CA VAL A 52 -10.47 15.17 -12.04
C VAL A 52 -11.55 15.90 -11.28
N SER A 53 -11.18 16.51 -10.17
CA SER A 53 -12.08 17.31 -9.36
C SER A 53 -11.73 18.79 -9.46
N ASN A 54 -12.74 19.66 -9.36
CA ASN A 54 -12.66 21.10 -9.45
C ASN A 54 -12.22 21.61 -10.84
N THR A 55 -12.16 22.93 -10.99
CA THR A 55 -11.83 23.62 -12.26
C THR A 55 -10.81 24.72 -12.06
N GLY A 56 -10.14 25.10 -13.14
CA GLY A 56 -9.14 26.18 -13.16
C GLY A 56 -7.95 25.88 -12.24
N SER A 57 -7.51 26.85 -11.46
CA SER A 57 -6.38 26.71 -10.53
C SER A 57 -6.62 25.70 -9.42
N ARG A 58 -7.86 25.36 -9.13
CA ARG A 58 -8.27 24.40 -8.10
C ARG A 58 -8.33 22.96 -8.61
N THR A 59 -8.08 22.72 -9.89
CA THR A 59 -8.09 21.37 -10.46
C THR A 59 -7.18 20.45 -9.66
N THR A 60 -7.70 19.32 -9.25
CA THR A 60 -6.95 18.26 -8.56
C THR A 60 -7.39 16.90 -9.09
N VAL A 61 -6.56 15.89 -8.88
CA VAL A 61 -6.96 14.50 -9.10
C VAL A 61 -7.37 13.94 -7.74
N ASP A 62 -8.56 13.40 -7.63
CA ASP A 62 -9.06 12.82 -6.39
C ASP A 62 -9.92 11.59 -6.67
N VAL A 63 -10.46 10.98 -5.60
CA VAL A 63 -11.40 9.88 -5.76
C VAL A 63 -12.68 10.40 -6.44
N SER A 64 -13.14 9.67 -7.43
CA SER A 64 -14.34 10.02 -8.22
C SER A 64 -15.52 10.35 -7.31
N MET A 65 -16.25 11.43 -7.66
CA MET A 65 -17.37 11.98 -6.90
C MET A 65 -17.03 12.48 -5.48
N GLY A 66 -15.75 12.72 -5.16
CA GLY A 66 -15.33 13.15 -3.82
C GLY A 66 -15.59 12.12 -2.71
N ARG A 67 -15.75 10.85 -3.07
CA ARG A 67 -15.96 9.76 -2.11
C ARG A 67 -14.66 9.43 -1.34
N GLU A 68 -14.80 8.82 -0.18
CA GLU A 68 -13.65 8.17 0.45
C GLU A 68 -13.23 6.95 -0.38
N ILE A 69 -11.93 6.72 -0.50
CA ILE A 69 -11.41 5.62 -1.34
C ILE A 69 -11.91 4.24 -0.90
N LYS A 70 -12.16 4.04 0.38
CA LYS A 70 -12.75 2.80 0.91
C LYS A 70 -14.18 2.53 0.43
N MET A 71 -14.88 3.59 -0.02
CA MET A 71 -16.23 3.52 -0.58
C MET A 71 -16.24 3.44 -2.10
N SER A 72 -15.08 3.38 -2.73
CA SER A 72 -14.92 3.18 -4.17
C SER A 72 -14.71 1.69 -4.50
N ASP A 73 -14.89 1.33 -5.76
CA ASP A 73 -14.69 -0.03 -6.26
C ASP A 73 -13.18 -0.34 -6.49
N CYS A 74 -12.29 0.20 -5.65
CA CYS A 74 -10.87 0.00 -5.77
C CYS A 74 -10.48 -1.46 -5.49
N SER A 75 -9.90 -2.15 -6.49
CA SER A 75 -9.42 -3.54 -6.38
C SER A 75 -8.03 -3.66 -5.72
N LEU A 76 -7.42 -2.55 -5.27
CA LEU A 76 -6.07 -2.52 -4.71
C LEU A 76 -4.98 -3.06 -5.65
N CYS A 77 -5.16 -2.95 -6.96
CA CYS A 77 -4.23 -3.49 -7.97
C CYS A 77 -2.87 -2.78 -8.03
N GLY A 78 -2.70 -1.60 -7.39
CA GLY A 78 -1.45 -0.85 -7.34
C GLY A 78 -1.04 -0.14 -8.64
N GLN A 79 -1.76 -0.30 -9.75
CA GLN A 79 -1.39 0.26 -11.06
C GLN A 79 -1.27 1.80 -11.05
N CYS A 80 -2.08 2.47 -10.28
CA CYS A 80 -2.00 3.93 -10.12
C CYS A 80 -0.70 4.36 -9.40
N ILE A 81 -0.14 3.54 -8.53
CA ILE A 81 1.14 3.77 -7.85
C ILE A 81 2.27 3.66 -8.85
N THR A 82 2.35 2.56 -9.59
CA THR A 82 3.43 2.28 -10.55
C THR A 82 3.49 3.28 -11.70
N HIS A 83 2.35 3.89 -12.06
CA HIS A 83 2.26 4.91 -13.11
C HIS A 83 2.40 6.35 -12.60
N CYS A 84 2.51 6.56 -11.29
CA CYS A 84 2.68 7.91 -10.72
C CYS A 84 4.15 8.35 -10.81
N PRO A 85 4.49 9.36 -11.65
CA PRO A 85 5.89 9.74 -11.86
C PRO A 85 6.52 10.50 -10.70
N THR A 86 5.69 11.00 -9.78
CA THR A 86 6.14 11.85 -8.65
C THR A 86 6.00 11.18 -7.29
N GLY A 87 5.51 9.93 -7.26
CA GLY A 87 5.20 9.26 -5.99
C GLY A 87 4.10 9.95 -5.18
N ALA A 88 3.18 10.66 -5.85
CA ALA A 88 2.02 11.24 -5.19
C ALA A 88 1.01 10.16 -4.74
N LEU A 89 1.07 8.98 -5.33
CA LEU A 89 0.36 7.78 -4.92
C LEU A 89 1.40 6.75 -4.49
N GLN A 90 1.24 6.21 -3.30
CA GLN A 90 2.16 5.26 -2.67
C GLN A 90 1.39 4.19 -1.92
N GLU A 91 2.00 3.05 -1.72
CA GLU A 91 1.56 2.07 -0.73
C GLU A 91 1.75 2.61 0.69
N ARG A 92 0.94 2.14 1.60
CA ARG A 92 1.13 2.39 3.03
C ARG A 92 2.36 1.62 3.51
N ASP A 93 3.28 2.30 4.17
CA ASP A 93 4.38 1.62 4.86
C ASP A 93 3.88 0.95 6.14
N ASP A 94 3.80 -0.36 6.12
CA ASP A 94 3.45 -1.19 7.27
C ASP A 94 4.69 -1.82 7.95
N VAL A 95 5.90 -1.58 7.44
CA VAL A 95 7.14 -2.18 7.97
C VAL A 95 7.42 -1.66 9.37
N SER A 96 7.31 -0.36 9.59
CA SER A 96 7.48 0.25 10.92
C SER A 96 6.50 -0.34 11.94
N ARG A 97 5.25 -0.62 11.54
CA ARG A 97 4.25 -1.24 12.42
C ARG A 97 4.62 -2.65 12.84
N ILE A 98 5.30 -3.41 11.99
CA ILE A 98 5.80 -4.75 12.34
C ILE A 98 6.91 -4.63 13.39
N PHE A 99 7.78 -3.64 13.29
CA PHE A 99 8.80 -3.39 14.31
C PHE A 99 8.20 -2.91 15.64
N ASP A 100 7.14 -2.12 15.61
CA ASP A 100 6.41 -1.72 16.83
C ASP A 100 5.72 -2.93 17.48
N ILE A 101 5.13 -3.81 16.69
CA ILE A 101 4.56 -5.08 17.16
C ILE A 101 5.67 -5.99 17.73
N HIS A 102 6.90 -5.91 17.22
CA HIS A 102 8.02 -6.71 17.72
C HIS A 102 8.39 -6.36 19.17
N GLY A 103 8.24 -5.09 19.58
CA GLY A 103 8.32 -4.70 20.99
C GLY A 103 7.24 -5.35 21.87
N ASP A 104 6.11 -5.70 21.26
CA ASP A 104 4.94 -6.33 21.91
C ASP A 104 4.96 -7.88 21.82
N LEU A 105 5.87 -8.46 21.03
CA LEU A 105 6.03 -9.93 20.86
C LEU A 105 6.53 -10.63 22.12
N SER A 106 7.06 -9.90 23.08
CA SER A 106 7.38 -10.41 24.42
C SER A 106 6.15 -10.55 25.33
N ASN A 107 4.96 -10.11 24.87
CA ASN A 107 3.73 -10.27 25.62
C ASN A 107 3.18 -11.69 25.41
N PRO A 108 3.15 -12.54 26.45
CA PRO A 108 2.68 -13.92 26.36
C PRO A 108 1.20 -14.06 25.99
N ASP A 109 0.43 -12.98 26.12
CA ASP A 109 -1.01 -12.97 25.80
C ASP A 109 -1.31 -12.68 24.32
N LYS A 110 -0.28 -12.37 23.51
CA LYS A 110 -0.43 -12.08 22.08
C LYS A 110 0.15 -13.19 21.20
N ILE A 111 -0.66 -13.67 20.29
CA ILE A 111 -0.24 -14.63 19.27
C ILE A 111 -0.08 -13.90 17.94
N THR A 112 1.11 -13.95 17.37
CA THR A 112 1.38 -13.37 16.05
C THR A 112 1.21 -14.43 14.97
N VAL A 113 0.33 -14.17 14.01
CA VAL A 113 0.07 -15.06 12.87
C VAL A 113 0.59 -14.39 11.61
N VAL A 114 1.37 -15.13 10.83
CA VAL A 114 1.90 -14.68 9.52
C VAL A 114 1.30 -15.52 8.41
N GLN A 115 0.69 -14.87 7.45
CA GLN A 115 0.26 -15.48 6.20
C GLN A 115 1.19 -15.05 5.07
N ILE A 116 1.77 -16.02 4.36
CA ILE A 116 2.75 -15.76 3.29
C ILE A 116 2.05 -15.94 1.94
N ALA A 117 2.06 -14.88 1.12
CA ALA A 117 1.54 -14.95 -0.23
C ALA A 117 2.40 -15.89 -1.11
N PRO A 118 1.80 -16.67 -2.05
CA PRO A 118 2.53 -17.59 -2.91
C PRO A 118 3.64 -16.90 -3.73
N ALA A 119 3.39 -15.70 -4.25
CA ALA A 119 4.37 -14.92 -5.02
C ALA A 119 5.60 -14.56 -4.17
N VAL A 120 5.40 -14.11 -2.94
CA VAL A 120 6.49 -13.80 -2.00
C VAL A 120 7.30 -15.06 -1.69
N ARG A 121 6.62 -16.20 -1.49
CA ARG A 121 7.27 -17.48 -1.23
C ARG A 121 8.19 -17.93 -2.36
N ALA A 122 7.81 -17.63 -3.62
CA ALA A 122 8.61 -17.98 -4.78
C ALA A 122 9.79 -17.02 -5.03
N ALA A 123 9.62 -15.72 -4.71
CA ALA A 123 10.54 -14.67 -5.13
C ALA A 123 11.44 -14.11 -4.00
N TRP A 124 11.21 -14.45 -2.73
CA TRP A 124 11.95 -13.84 -1.61
C TRP A 124 13.48 -13.99 -1.70
N GLY A 125 13.94 -15.08 -2.29
CA GLY A 125 15.37 -15.32 -2.48
C GLY A 125 16.02 -14.37 -3.46
N GLU A 126 15.30 -13.91 -4.46
CA GLU A 126 15.80 -13.01 -5.50
C GLU A 126 16.18 -11.65 -4.91
N GLU A 127 15.38 -11.13 -3.98
CA GLU A 127 15.64 -9.86 -3.30
C GLU A 127 16.95 -9.89 -2.48
N PHE A 128 17.30 -11.06 -1.95
CA PHE A 128 18.54 -11.26 -1.19
C PHE A 128 19.69 -11.84 -2.03
N GLY A 129 19.55 -11.93 -3.35
CA GLY A 129 20.56 -12.51 -4.23
C GLY A 129 20.84 -14.00 -3.97
N LEU A 130 19.86 -14.73 -3.41
CA LEU A 130 20.00 -16.14 -3.05
C LEU A 130 19.55 -17.04 -4.19
N SER A 131 20.24 -18.16 -4.38
CA SER A 131 19.81 -19.17 -5.36
C SER A 131 18.47 -19.81 -4.94
N ARG A 132 17.71 -20.33 -5.91
CA ARG A 132 16.44 -21.04 -5.66
C ARG A 132 16.61 -22.25 -4.74
N ASP A 133 17.71 -22.96 -4.87
CA ASP A 133 18.00 -24.14 -4.03
C ASP A 133 18.26 -23.74 -2.58
N PHE A 134 18.77 -22.53 -2.36
CA PHE A 134 18.98 -21.98 -1.03
C PHE A 134 17.69 -21.37 -0.46
N ALA A 135 16.90 -20.66 -1.26
CA ALA A 135 15.73 -19.91 -0.85
C ALA A 135 14.48 -20.80 -0.67
N THR A 136 14.57 -21.82 0.16
CA THR A 136 13.47 -22.76 0.42
C THR A 136 12.43 -22.18 1.40
N ASP A 137 11.19 -22.68 1.34
CA ASP A 137 10.10 -22.31 2.26
C ASP A 137 10.50 -22.53 3.73
N LYS A 138 11.20 -23.64 4.01
CA LYS A 138 11.64 -23.96 5.38
C LYS A 138 12.61 -22.91 5.93
N ARG A 139 13.48 -22.37 5.09
CA ARG A 139 14.41 -21.31 5.51
C ARG A 139 13.71 -19.99 5.74
N MET A 140 12.73 -19.63 4.89
CA MET A 140 11.90 -18.44 5.10
C MET A 140 11.15 -18.54 6.44
N VAL A 141 10.48 -19.65 6.70
CA VAL A 141 9.78 -19.89 7.96
C VAL A 141 10.75 -19.83 9.15
N ALA A 142 11.96 -20.41 9.01
CA ALA A 142 12.97 -20.36 10.06
C ALA A 142 13.45 -18.92 10.33
N ALA A 143 13.60 -18.09 9.29
CA ALA A 143 13.96 -16.68 9.44
C ALA A 143 12.85 -15.91 10.19
N LEU A 144 11.59 -16.07 9.79
CA LEU A 144 10.46 -15.44 10.44
C LEU A 144 10.30 -15.87 11.91
N ARG A 145 10.55 -17.15 12.22
CA ARG A 145 10.58 -17.62 13.62
C ARG A 145 11.68 -16.98 14.44
N ARG A 146 12.85 -16.75 13.86
CA ARG A 146 13.95 -16.03 14.54
C ARG A 146 13.60 -14.57 14.81
N MET A 147 12.69 -14.00 14.02
CA MET A 147 12.12 -12.67 14.25
C MET A 147 11.04 -12.67 15.35
N GLY A 148 10.73 -13.80 15.98
CA GLY A 148 9.75 -13.90 17.07
C GLY A 148 8.30 -14.17 16.60
N LEU A 149 8.07 -14.47 15.33
CA LEU A 149 6.75 -14.78 14.80
C LEU A 149 6.39 -16.24 15.08
N THR A 150 5.15 -16.50 15.51
CA THR A 150 4.80 -17.77 16.17
C THR A 150 4.08 -18.76 15.27
N ILE A 151 3.09 -18.32 14.48
CA ILE A 151 2.25 -19.17 13.64
C ILE A 151 2.38 -18.77 12.18
N PHE A 152 2.53 -19.77 11.31
CA PHE A 152 2.67 -19.58 9.87
C PHE A 152 1.55 -20.31 9.14
N SER A 153 0.82 -19.59 8.29
CA SER A 153 -0.15 -20.13 7.37
C SER A 153 0.26 -19.83 5.94
N THR A 154 0.19 -20.84 5.09
CA THR A 154 0.27 -20.66 3.64
C THR A 154 -1.10 -20.97 3.05
N PRO A 155 -1.55 -20.28 2.01
CA PRO A 155 -2.86 -20.54 1.41
C PRO A 155 -3.06 -21.98 0.92
N LEU A 156 -1.97 -22.73 0.71
CA LEU A 156 -2.02 -24.14 0.29
C LEU A 156 -2.21 -25.12 1.47
N SER A 157 -1.92 -24.71 2.70
CA SER A 157 -2.07 -25.58 3.88
C SER A 157 -3.48 -25.54 4.49
N ALA A 158 -4.37 -24.72 3.96
CA ALA A 158 -5.78 -24.68 4.31
C ALA A 158 -6.62 -25.75 3.60
N GLN A 159 -5.99 -26.64 2.83
CA GLN A 159 -6.63 -27.74 2.08
C GLN A 159 -6.27 -29.15 2.60
N ILE A 160 -5.78 -29.26 3.84
CA ILE A 160 -5.59 -30.57 4.50
C ILE A 160 -6.40 -30.61 5.76
#